data_c5e5233a40a082b58e5792d483347ca0
#
_entry.id   c5e5233a40a082b58e5792d483347ca0
#
_cell.length_a   1.000
_cell.length_b   1.000
_cell.length_c   1.000
_cell.angle_alpha   90.00
_cell.angle_beta   90.00
_cell.angle_gamma   90.00
#
_symmetry.space_group_name_H-M   'P 1'
#
loop_
_entity.id
_entity.type
_entity.pdbx_description
1 polymer ?
#
loop_
_entity_poly.entity_id
_entity_poly.type
_entity_poly.pdbx_seq_one_letter_code
_entity_poly.pdbx_strand_id
1 'polypeptide(L)'
;IETVPSLYLKVRPGSRYFASVNLLKSVKEINNKIFTKSGIMLGLGETRDEVLQVMDDLLSANVDFLTIGQYLQPSVKHYPLKRYVHPDEFEDLKNLALSKGFLIVASSPLTRSSYHADEDFNKMKKLREKESQCHPLQ
;
A
#
# COMPACT_ATOMS: atom_id res chain seq x y z
N ILE A 1 -4.37 5.87 1.68
CA ILE A 1 -3.16 6.71 1.55
C ILE A 1 -2.77 6.74 0.08
N GLU A 2 -2.39 7.87 -0.44
CA GLU A 2 -2.06 7.99 -1.87
C GLU A 2 -0.66 8.56 -2.12
N THR A 3 -0.11 9.25 -1.13
CA THR A 3 1.22 9.85 -1.19
C THR A 3 1.83 10.01 0.21
N VAL A 4 3.04 10.51 0.28
CA VAL A 4 3.78 10.76 1.52
C VAL A 4 3.26 11.98 2.28
N PRO A 5 3.43 12.07 3.62
CA PRO A 5 2.90 13.18 4.43
C PRO A 5 3.28 14.57 3.93
N SER A 6 4.52 14.77 3.50
CA SER A 6 5.04 16.05 3.03
C SER A 6 4.32 16.61 1.79
N LEU A 7 3.76 15.72 0.97
CA LEU A 7 3.03 16.06 -0.25
C LEU A 7 1.50 16.06 -0.07
N TYR A 8 1.01 15.59 1.08
CA TYR A 8 -0.42 15.31 1.25
C TYR A 8 -1.31 16.54 1.04
N LEU A 9 -0.94 17.69 1.59
CA LEU A 9 -1.70 18.94 1.42
C LEU A 9 -1.76 19.42 -0.04
N LYS A 10 -0.74 19.11 -0.84
CA LYS A 10 -0.66 19.51 -2.25
C LYS A 10 -1.40 18.56 -3.17
N VAL A 11 -1.32 17.25 -2.88
CA VAL A 11 -1.89 16.18 -3.70
C VAL A 11 -3.32 15.86 -3.28
N ARG A 12 -3.61 15.94 -1.99
CA ARG A 12 -4.91 15.59 -1.35
C ARG A 12 -5.37 16.66 -0.36
N PRO A 13 -5.66 17.91 -0.80
CA PRO A 13 -5.92 19.04 0.10
C PRO A 13 -7.13 18.85 1.03
N GLY A 14 -8.08 17.98 0.69
CA GLY A 14 -9.25 17.66 1.52
C GLY A 14 -9.07 16.48 2.48
N SER A 15 -7.90 15.88 2.55
CA SER A 15 -7.64 14.66 3.33
C SER A 15 -6.51 14.87 4.34
N ARG A 16 -6.50 14.02 5.39
CA ARG A 16 -5.45 14.04 6.42
C ARG A 16 -4.77 12.68 6.49
N TYR A 17 -3.45 12.66 6.33
CA TYR A 17 -2.65 11.45 6.31
C TYR A 17 -2.87 10.57 7.56
N PHE A 18 -2.63 11.11 8.75
CA PHE A 18 -2.77 10.35 9.99
C PHE A 18 -4.21 9.92 10.30
N ALA A 19 -5.20 10.71 9.90
CA ALA A 19 -6.60 10.30 10.03
C ALA A 19 -6.89 9.06 9.19
N SER A 20 -6.32 8.97 7.99
CA SER A 20 -6.46 7.80 7.12
C SER A 20 -5.75 6.56 7.68
N VAL A 21 -4.54 6.72 8.24
CA VAL A 21 -3.82 5.62 8.93
C VAL A 21 -4.60 5.14 10.15
N ASN A 22 -5.10 6.07 10.97
CA ASN A 22 -5.88 5.73 12.17
C ASN A 22 -7.20 5.03 11.82
N LEU A 23 -7.85 5.40 10.71
CA LEU A 23 -9.05 4.69 10.24
C LEU A 23 -8.75 3.21 9.95
N LEU A 24 -7.66 2.91 9.24
CA LEU A 24 -7.24 1.54 8.97
C LEU A 24 -6.92 0.77 10.26
N LYS A 25 -6.24 1.43 11.20
CA LYS A 25 -5.96 0.86 12.53
C LYS A 25 -7.24 0.53 13.29
N SER A 26 -8.21 1.44 13.30
CA SER A 26 -9.50 1.24 13.99
C SER A 26 -10.29 0.06 13.44
N VAL A 27 -10.22 -0.21 12.13
CA VAL A 27 -10.83 -1.42 11.54
C VAL A 27 -10.25 -2.68 12.16
N LYS A 28 -8.93 -2.73 12.34
CA LYS A 28 -8.24 -3.88 12.96
C LYS A 28 -8.55 -4.03 14.44
N GLU A 29 -8.74 -2.92 15.16
CA GLU A 29 -9.14 -2.92 16.57
C GLU A 29 -10.57 -3.45 16.74
N ILE A 30 -11.48 -3.12 15.82
CA ILE A 30 -12.87 -3.62 15.83
C ILE A 30 -12.90 -5.11 15.47
N ASN A 31 -12.19 -5.50 14.42
CA ASN A 31 -12.11 -6.89 13.98
C ASN A 31 -10.81 -7.17 13.22
N ASN A 32 -9.88 -7.83 13.87
CA ASN A 32 -8.55 -8.16 13.32
C ASN A 32 -8.58 -9.17 12.16
N LYS A 33 -9.71 -9.84 11.92
CA LYS A 33 -9.89 -10.77 10.80
C LYS A 33 -10.21 -10.06 9.47
N ILE A 34 -10.60 -8.78 9.52
CA ILE A 34 -10.84 -8.00 8.31
C ILE A 34 -9.50 -7.65 7.68
N PHE A 35 -9.35 -7.97 6.41
CA PHE A 35 -8.20 -7.52 5.64
C PHE A 35 -8.31 -6.04 5.32
N THR A 36 -7.19 -5.33 5.49
CA THR A 36 -7.07 -3.91 5.14
C THR A 36 -6.05 -3.71 4.04
N LYS A 37 -6.30 -2.74 3.18
CA LYS A 37 -5.46 -2.41 2.04
C LYS A 37 -5.24 -0.91 1.96
N SER A 38 -4.02 -0.52 1.61
CA SER A 38 -3.70 0.84 1.24
C SER A 38 -2.88 0.90 -0.05
N GLY A 39 -2.68 2.09 -0.58
CA GLY A 39 -1.88 2.30 -1.78
C GLY A 39 -1.10 3.59 -1.71
N ILE A 40 0.02 3.63 -2.45
CA ILE A 40 0.85 4.80 -2.65
C ILE A 40 1.17 4.96 -4.13
N MET A 41 1.13 6.19 -4.61
CA MET A 41 1.57 6.55 -5.95
C MET A 41 2.98 7.13 -5.89
N LEU A 42 3.81 6.76 -6.85
CA LEU A 42 5.17 7.26 -7.03
C LEU A 42 5.26 8.20 -8.23
N GLY A 43 6.23 9.11 -8.21
CA GLY A 43 6.43 10.09 -9.27
C GLY A 43 5.86 11.47 -8.97
N LEU A 44 5.45 11.72 -7.73
CA LEU A 44 4.93 13.02 -7.24
C LEU A 44 6.02 13.93 -6.64
N GLY A 45 7.25 13.42 -6.48
CA GLY A 45 8.39 14.13 -5.88
C GLY A 45 8.75 13.66 -4.47
N GLU A 46 8.20 12.53 -4.05
CA GLU A 46 8.55 11.81 -2.82
C GLU A 46 10.01 11.31 -2.87
N THR A 47 10.63 11.22 -1.71
CA THR A 47 11.91 10.53 -1.53
C THR A 47 11.68 9.06 -1.19
N ARG A 48 12.72 8.22 -1.41
CA ARG A 48 12.68 6.81 -1.02
C ARG A 48 12.42 6.64 0.49
N ASP A 49 13.07 7.44 1.33
CA ASP A 49 12.92 7.35 2.78
C ASP A 49 11.49 7.69 3.23
N GLU A 50 10.86 8.67 2.60
CA GLU A 50 9.44 8.99 2.86
C GLU A 50 8.52 7.83 2.49
N VAL A 51 8.79 7.12 1.38
CA VAL A 51 8.02 5.93 0.98
C VAL A 51 8.20 4.82 2.02
N LEU A 52 9.42 4.59 2.52
CA LEU A 52 9.68 3.61 3.56
C LEU A 52 8.97 3.95 4.86
N GLN A 53 8.94 5.23 5.24
CA GLN A 53 8.20 5.69 6.42
C GLN A 53 6.69 5.41 6.27
N VAL A 54 6.11 5.64 5.09
CA VAL A 54 4.70 5.28 4.83
C VAL A 54 4.47 3.78 5.00
N MET A 55 5.38 2.93 4.54
CA MET A 55 5.28 1.49 4.75
C MET A 55 5.28 1.14 6.25
N ASP A 56 6.16 1.76 7.03
CA ASP A 56 6.24 1.53 8.48
C ASP A 56 4.99 2.03 9.22
N ASP A 57 4.44 3.19 8.83
CA ASP A 57 3.19 3.71 9.38
C ASP A 57 2.01 2.77 9.09
N LEU A 58 1.91 2.23 7.88
CA LEU A 58 0.87 1.30 7.49
C LEU A 58 1.00 -0.04 8.22
N LEU A 59 2.21 -0.56 8.39
CA LEU A 59 2.46 -1.78 9.16
C LEU A 59 2.13 -1.59 10.64
N SER A 60 2.42 -0.42 11.22
CA SER A 60 2.03 -0.09 12.59
C SER A 60 0.52 -0.04 12.80
N ALA A 61 -0.24 0.20 11.73
CA ALA A 61 -1.70 0.11 11.69
C ALA A 61 -2.23 -1.29 11.32
N ASN A 62 -1.34 -2.29 11.24
CA ASN A 62 -1.63 -3.68 10.84
C ASN A 62 -2.30 -3.80 9.46
N VAL A 63 -1.91 -2.97 8.50
CA VAL A 63 -2.39 -3.05 7.12
C VAL A 63 -1.80 -4.29 6.45
N ASP A 64 -2.66 -5.10 5.83
CA ASP A 64 -2.28 -6.39 5.25
C ASP A 64 -1.71 -6.24 3.83
N PHE A 65 -2.30 -5.36 3.01
CA PHE A 65 -1.99 -5.25 1.59
C PHE A 65 -1.54 -3.84 1.21
N LEU A 66 -0.54 -3.79 0.33
CA LEU A 66 -0.04 -2.53 -0.23
C LEU A 66 -0.08 -2.58 -1.75
N THR A 67 -0.52 -1.49 -2.37
CA THR A 67 -0.34 -1.25 -3.79
C THR A 67 0.63 -0.08 -4.00
N ILE A 68 1.56 -0.25 -4.94
CA ILE A 68 2.53 0.78 -5.32
C ILE A 68 2.35 1.02 -6.82
N GLY A 69 1.96 2.22 -7.23
CA GLY A 69 1.66 2.52 -8.62
C GLY A 69 2.33 3.79 -9.13
N GLN A 70 2.52 3.90 -10.44
CA GLN A 70 2.98 5.11 -11.08
C GLN A 70 1.85 6.16 -11.08
N TYR A 71 2.15 7.35 -10.60
CA TYR A 71 1.25 8.48 -10.78
C TYR A 71 1.22 8.92 -12.24
N LEU A 72 0.02 9.07 -12.79
CA LEU A 72 -0.21 9.65 -14.10
C LEU A 72 -1.12 10.87 -13.91
N GLN A 73 -0.65 12.05 -14.32
CA GLN A 73 -1.41 13.29 -14.17
C GLN A 73 -2.69 13.26 -15.02
N PRO A 74 -3.90 13.26 -14.40
CA PRO A 74 -5.14 13.13 -15.16
C PRO A 74 -5.47 14.33 -16.04
N SER A 75 -5.08 15.52 -15.63
CA SER A 75 -5.22 16.78 -16.40
C SER A 75 -4.26 17.85 -15.89
N VAL A 76 -4.12 18.93 -16.62
CA VAL A 76 -3.27 20.09 -16.25
C VAL A 76 -3.66 20.75 -14.93
N LYS A 77 -4.87 20.50 -14.44
CA LYS A 77 -5.36 21.03 -13.14
C LYS A 77 -4.92 20.19 -11.95
N HIS A 78 -4.45 18.94 -12.17
CA HIS A 78 -3.98 18.06 -11.13
C HIS A 78 -2.50 18.30 -10.80
N TYR A 79 -2.06 17.79 -9.67
CA TYR A 79 -0.66 17.91 -9.26
C TYR A 79 0.27 17.38 -10.38
N PRO A 80 1.32 18.12 -10.76
CA PRO A 80 2.15 17.76 -11.89
C PRO A 80 2.96 16.49 -11.61
N LEU A 81 3.04 15.61 -12.61
CA LEU A 81 3.97 14.50 -12.61
C LEU A 81 5.41 15.04 -12.51
N LYS A 82 6.21 14.50 -11.59
CA LYS A 82 7.60 14.91 -11.39
C LYS A 82 8.58 13.99 -12.11
N ARG A 83 8.32 12.70 -12.10
CA ARG A 83 9.14 11.71 -12.82
C ARG A 83 8.36 10.43 -13.13
N TYR A 84 8.80 9.73 -14.15
CA TYR A 84 8.48 8.31 -14.32
C TYR A 84 9.49 7.48 -13.54
N VAL A 85 8.98 6.62 -12.68
CA VAL A 85 9.79 5.75 -11.84
C VAL A 85 10.22 4.52 -12.64
N HIS A 86 11.50 4.14 -12.54
CA HIS A 86 12.03 2.99 -13.27
C HIS A 86 11.39 1.68 -12.76
N PRO A 87 11.09 0.71 -13.65
CA PRO A 87 10.51 -0.58 -13.24
C PRO A 87 11.30 -1.30 -12.15
N ASP A 88 12.63 -1.25 -12.19
CA ASP A 88 13.48 -1.89 -11.16
C ASP A 88 13.27 -1.27 -9.77
N GLU A 89 12.98 0.04 -9.68
CA GLU A 89 12.67 0.70 -8.42
C GLU A 89 11.33 0.22 -7.85
N PHE A 90 10.35 -0.07 -8.71
CA PHE A 90 9.10 -0.68 -8.30
C PHE A 90 9.32 -2.10 -7.74
N GLU A 91 10.14 -2.91 -8.40
CA GLU A 91 10.45 -4.26 -7.94
C GLU A 91 11.22 -4.26 -6.62
N ASP A 92 12.19 -3.36 -6.47
CA ASP A 92 12.92 -3.15 -5.21
C ASP A 92 11.99 -2.78 -4.06
N LEU A 93 11.10 -1.80 -4.27
CA LEU A 93 10.15 -1.37 -3.24
C LEU A 93 9.14 -2.46 -2.90
N LYS A 94 8.70 -3.23 -3.89
CA LYS A 94 7.82 -4.39 -3.67
C LYS A 94 8.50 -5.44 -2.80
N ASN A 95 9.74 -5.83 -3.15
CA ASN A 95 10.49 -6.83 -2.40
C ASN A 95 10.77 -6.36 -0.96
N LEU A 96 11.09 -5.08 -0.79
CA LEU A 96 11.30 -4.48 0.50
C LEU A 96 10.01 -4.46 1.34
N ALA A 97 8.87 -4.09 0.76
CA ALA A 97 7.58 -4.10 1.45
C ALA A 97 7.19 -5.51 1.90
N LEU A 98 7.40 -6.53 1.05
CA LEU A 98 7.19 -7.93 1.42
C LEU A 98 8.11 -8.35 2.57
N SER A 99 9.39 -7.98 2.53
CA SER A 99 10.35 -8.28 3.60
C SER A 99 10.01 -7.59 4.94
N LYS A 100 9.34 -6.42 4.88
CA LYS A 100 8.85 -5.70 6.07
C LYS A 100 7.62 -6.35 6.71
N GLY A 101 6.86 -7.17 5.97
CA GLY A 101 5.74 -7.92 6.53
C GLY A 101 4.37 -7.71 5.87
N PHE A 102 4.26 -6.95 4.78
CA PHE A 102 3.02 -6.94 4.01
C PHE A 102 2.76 -8.32 3.41
N LEU A 103 1.51 -8.75 3.46
CA LEU A 103 1.12 -10.08 2.97
C LEU A 103 1.09 -10.15 1.45
N ILE A 104 0.60 -9.10 0.80
CA ILE A 104 0.62 -8.93 -0.66
C ILE A 104 1.05 -7.50 -0.97
N VAL A 105 1.96 -7.38 -1.94
CA VAL A 105 2.35 -6.09 -2.52
C VAL A 105 2.14 -6.17 -4.03
N ALA A 106 1.16 -5.42 -4.53
CA ALA A 106 1.00 -5.23 -5.97
C ALA A 106 1.78 -3.98 -6.39
N SER A 107 2.67 -4.12 -7.36
CA SER A 107 3.38 -2.98 -7.93
C SER A 107 3.18 -2.93 -9.45
N SER A 108 2.91 -1.74 -9.98
CA SER A 108 2.67 -1.56 -11.42
C SER A 108 3.29 -0.24 -11.89
N PRO A 109 4.34 -0.32 -12.70
CA PRO A 109 4.97 0.88 -13.28
C PRO A 109 4.06 1.61 -14.28
N LEU A 110 3.28 0.92 -15.14
CA LEU A 110 2.51 1.61 -16.19
C LEU A 110 1.31 0.84 -16.76
N THR A 111 1.03 -0.41 -16.40
CA THR A 111 -0.02 -1.17 -17.08
C THR A 111 -1.05 -1.80 -16.15
N ARG A 112 -2.33 -1.73 -16.57
CA ARG A 112 -3.44 -2.45 -15.93
C ARG A 112 -3.37 -3.98 -16.07
N SER A 113 -2.43 -4.52 -16.86
CA SER A 113 -2.42 -5.91 -17.31
C SER A 113 -1.79 -6.92 -16.36
N SER A 114 -1.26 -6.52 -15.22
CA SER A 114 -0.60 -7.44 -14.26
C SER A 114 -1.42 -7.74 -12.99
N TYR A 115 -2.74 -7.59 -13.04
CA TYR A 115 -3.59 -7.96 -11.91
C TYR A 115 -3.85 -9.48 -11.92
N HIS A 116 -2.98 -10.25 -11.28
CA HIS A 116 -3.31 -11.57 -10.73
C HIS A 116 -3.86 -11.45 -9.29
N ALA A 117 -4.57 -10.36 -9.00
CA ALA A 117 -5.09 -10.08 -7.66
C ALA A 117 -6.00 -11.19 -7.13
N ASP A 118 -6.73 -11.88 -8.03
CA ASP A 118 -7.62 -12.96 -7.63
C ASP A 118 -6.87 -14.25 -7.25
N GLU A 119 -5.75 -14.55 -7.92
CA GLU A 119 -4.92 -15.71 -7.59
C GLU A 119 -4.20 -15.50 -6.26
N ASP A 120 -3.66 -14.32 -6.03
CA ASP A 120 -2.98 -13.96 -4.79
C ASP A 120 -3.97 -13.91 -3.62
N PHE A 121 -5.17 -13.37 -3.81
CA PHE A 121 -6.23 -13.37 -2.80
C PHE A 121 -6.65 -14.80 -2.39
N ASN A 122 -6.84 -15.68 -3.38
CA ASN A 122 -7.21 -17.08 -3.12
C ASN A 122 -6.09 -17.87 -2.43
N LYS A 123 -4.83 -17.58 -2.77
CA LYS A 123 -3.66 -18.17 -2.11
C LYS A 123 -3.58 -17.77 -0.63
N MET A 124 -3.88 -16.54 -0.34
CA MET A 124 -3.90 -15.98 1.02
C MET A 124 -5.02 -16.52 1.89
N LYS A 125 -6.23 -16.66 1.31
CA LYS A 125 -7.35 -17.29 2.00
C LYS A 125 -7.00 -18.68 2.47
N LYS A 126 -6.35 -19.48 1.61
CA LYS A 126 -5.87 -20.82 1.94
C LYS A 126 -4.78 -20.83 3.02
N LEU A 127 -3.90 -19.84 3.07
CA LEU A 127 -2.86 -19.74 4.12
C LEU A 127 -3.48 -19.47 5.49
N ARG A 128 -4.44 -18.54 5.58
CA ARG A 128 -5.15 -18.24 6.84
C ARG A 128 -6.01 -19.39 7.34
N GLU A 129 -6.65 -20.11 6.43
CA GLU A 129 -7.41 -21.32 6.80
C GLU A 129 -6.51 -22.39 7.43
N LYS A 130 -5.27 -22.54 6.92
CA LYS A 130 -4.26 -23.43 7.51
C LYS A 130 -3.77 -22.98 8.89
N GLU A 131 -3.53 -21.69 9.09
CA GLU A 131 -3.12 -21.13 10.38
C GLU A 131 -4.22 -21.27 11.44
N SER A 132 -5.49 -21.09 11.05
CA SER A 132 -6.63 -21.26 11.94
C SER A 132 -6.85 -22.72 12.36
N GLN A 133 -6.40 -23.69 11.56
CA GLN A 133 -6.45 -25.13 11.88
C GLN A 133 -5.28 -25.60 12.75
N CYS A 134 -4.17 -24.85 12.80
CA CYS A 134 -2.99 -25.17 13.60
C CYS A 134 -3.02 -24.68 15.05
N HIS A 135 -4.03 -23.88 15.44
CA HIS A 135 -4.24 -23.45 16.82
C HIS A 135 -5.66 -23.85 17.26
N PRO A 136 -5.87 -25.07 17.77
CA PRO A 136 -7.07 -25.37 18.53
C PRO A 136 -7.01 -24.54 19.82
N LEU A 137 -8.02 -23.73 20.02
CA LEU A 137 -8.26 -22.99 21.27
C LEU A 137 -8.17 -23.96 22.45
N GLN A 138 -7.19 -23.74 23.31
CA GLN A 138 -7.25 -24.19 24.69
C GLN A 138 -8.02 -23.18 25.52
#